data_5a3c35eb0a707b1dbb869b8d88ba804d
#
_entry.id   5a3c35eb0a707b1dbb869b8d88ba804d
#
_cell.length_a   1.000
_cell.length_b   1.000
_cell.length_c   1.000
_cell.angle_alpha   90.00
_cell.angle_beta   90.00
_cell.angle_gamma   90.00
#
_symmetry.space_group_name_H-M   'P 1'
#
loop_
_entity.id
_entity.type
_entity.pdbx_description
1 polymer ?
#
loop_
_entity_poly.entity_id
_entity_poly.type
_entity_poly.pdbx_seq_one_letter_code
_entity_poly.pdbx_strand_id
1 'polypeptide(L)'
;VKAFILIRYVNAFIEISIPTVALIIYSFNLPSVFPLFTPVALLYFLIIMLSALELDFKLCVFSGTIAAIQFTILAWYLSNKPSPIEAIESFSFFPVYLGTSALLFISGHTAGLITNQIKKGLIKHYRAQTERNEIQKLFGQQISKEIVDDLVKNKYEIQSRVRFAAIMFLDIRNFSIFAQNKSPEEIIAYQNNVF
;
A
#
# COMPACT_ATOMS: atom_id res chain seq x y z
N VAL A 1 -12.44 2.24 16.42
CA VAL A 1 -11.04 2.27 15.98
C VAL A 1 -10.24 1.13 16.61
N LYS A 2 -10.24 0.94 17.95
CA LYS A 2 -9.46 -0.13 18.62
C LYS A 2 -9.86 -1.53 18.19
N ALA A 3 -11.18 -1.83 18.04
CA ALA A 3 -11.66 -3.12 17.60
C ALA A 3 -11.20 -3.47 16.16
N PHE A 4 -11.18 -2.50 15.25
CA PHE A 4 -10.74 -2.69 13.88
C PHE A 4 -9.23 -3.02 13.79
N ILE A 5 -8.42 -2.35 14.62
CA ILE A 5 -6.98 -2.66 14.70
C ILE A 5 -6.77 -4.09 15.20
N LEU A 6 -7.49 -4.51 16.26
CA LEU A 6 -7.37 -5.85 16.80
C LEU A 6 -7.72 -6.94 15.78
N ILE A 7 -8.78 -6.74 14.99
CA ILE A 7 -9.20 -7.68 13.93
C ILE A 7 -8.08 -7.89 12.91
N ARG A 8 -7.37 -6.84 12.50
CA ARG A 8 -6.26 -6.95 11.55
C ARG A 8 -5.11 -7.82 12.09
N TYR A 9 -4.74 -7.66 13.36
CA TYR A 9 -3.70 -8.50 13.98
C TYR A 9 -4.14 -9.95 14.15
N VAL A 10 -5.43 -10.19 14.48
CA VAL A 10 -5.97 -11.54 14.54
C VAL A 10 -5.98 -12.21 13.18
N ASN A 11 -6.39 -11.50 12.12
CA ASN A 11 -6.33 -12.04 10.76
C ASN A 11 -4.90 -12.38 10.35
N ALA A 12 -3.95 -11.46 10.57
CA ALA A 12 -2.54 -11.70 10.28
C ALA A 12 -1.99 -12.90 11.05
N PHE A 13 -2.39 -13.10 12.31
CA PHE A 13 -2.01 -14.28 13.10
C PHE A 13 -2.56 -15.56 12.50
N ILE A 14 -3.84 -15.58 12.06
CA ILE A 14 -4.46 -16.74 11.43
C ILE A 14 -3.74 -17.06 10.10
N GLU A 15 -3.52 -16.07 9.26
CA GLU A 15 -2.87 -16.24 7.96
C GLU A 15 -1.45 -16.81 8.12
N ILE A 16 -0.62 -16.24 9.03
CA ILE A 16 0.75 -16.72 9.25
C ILE A 16 0.80 -18.10 9.91
N SER A 17 -0.29 -18.55 10.53
CA SER A 17 -0.39 -19.88 11.11
C SER A 17 -0.70 -20.97 10.08
N ILE A 18 -1.15 -20.60 8.87
CA ILE A 18 -1.46 -21.58 7.80
C ILE A 18 -0.25 -22.46 7.45
N PRO A 19 0.96 -21.91 7.18
CA PRO A 19 2.14 -22.76 6.94
C PRO A 19 2.48 -23.65 8.12
N THR A 20 2.32 -23.16 9.35
CA THR A 20 2.58 -23.96 10.56
C THR A 20 1.67 -25.19 10.61
N VAL A 21 0.38 -24.98 10.40
CA VAL A 21 -0.60 -26.08 10.37
C VAL A 21 -0.28 -27.06 9.25
N ALA A 22 0.04 -26.56 8.05
CA ALA A 22 0.44 -27.39 6.93
C ALA A 22 1.69 -28.24 7.25
N LEU A 23 2.73 -27.65 7.84
CA LEU A 23 3.94 -28.36 8.26
C LEU A 23 3.65 -29.42 9.34
N ILE A 24 2.73 -29.14 10.28
CA ILE A 24 2.29 -30.13 11.28
C ILE A 24 1.59 -31.31 10.58
N ILE A 25 0.73 -31.08 9.61
CA ILE A 25 0.08 -32.15 8.83
C ILE A 25 1.13 -32.99 8.08
N TYR A 26 2.13 -32.36 7.46
CA TYR A 26 3.22 -33.05 6.80
C TYR A 26 4.07 -33.89 7.79
N SER A 27 4.17 -33.47 9.05
CA SER A 27 4.93 -34.20 10.09
C SER A 27 4.31 -35.52 10.50
N PHE A 28 3.05 -35.80 10.14
CA PHE A 28 2.44 -37.12 10.30
C PHE A 28 2.84 -38.12 9.22
N ASN A 29 3.22 -37.62 8.04
CA ASN A 29 3.54 -38.44 6.89
C ASN A 29 5.05 -38.52 6.60
N LEU A 30 5.82 -37.57 7.10
CA LEU A 30 7.25 -37.47 6.87
C LEU A 30 8.02 -37.61 8.20
N PRO A 31 9.14 -38.35 8.23
CA PRO A 31 9.91 -38.57 9.45
C PRO A 31 10.65 -37.32 9.91
N SER A 32 10.72 -37.14 11.24
CA SER A 32 11.55 -36.15 11.94
C SER A 32 11.46 -34.73 11.36
N VAL A 33 12.56 -34.17 10.85
CA VAL A 33 12.71 -32.78 10.40
C VAL A 33 12.41 -32.56 8.91
N PHE A 34 12.13 -33.60 8.14
CA PHE A 34 11.85 -33.49 6.69
C PHE A 34 10.76 -32.47 6.34
N PRO A 35 9.67 -32.31 7.09
CA PRO A 35 8.66 -31.29 6.81
C PRO A 35 9.25 -29.89 6.65
N LEU A 36 10.30 -29.54 7.41
CA LEU A 36 10.91 -28.21 7.38
C LEU A 36 11.68 -27.91 6.08
N PHE A 37 12.05 -28.95 5.32
CA PHE A 37 12.71 -28.81 4.00
C PHE A 37 11.72 -28.83 2.83
N THR A 38 10.44 -28.99 3.10
CA THR A 38 9.42 -28.96 2.04
C THR A 38 9.18 -27.53 1.56
N PRO A 39 8.71 -27.34 0.31
CA PRO A 39 8.33 -26.02 -0.20
C PRO A 39 7.26 -25.30 0.65
N VAL A 40 6.53 -26.04 1.49
CA VAL A 40 5.54 -25.49 2.42
C VAL A 40 6.16 -24.47 3.38
N ALA A 41 7.42 -24.68 3.79
CA ALA A 41 8.14 -23.72 4.63
C ALA A 41 8.32 -22.35 3.93
N LEU A 42 8.35 -22.32 2.60
CA LEU A 42 8.46 -21.06 1.82
C LEU A 42 7.17 -20.23 1.88
N LEU A 43 6.02 -20.85 2.22
CA LEU A 43 4.76 -20.12 2.36
C LEU A 43 4.81 -19.03 3.45
N TYR A 44 5.67 -19.20 4.47
CA TYR A 44 5.88 -18.12 5.45
C TYR A 44 6.36 -16.83 4.78
N PHE A 45 7.35 -16.92 3.89
CA PHE A 45 7.86 -15.76 3.16
C PHE A 45 6.79 -15.12 2.29
N LEU A 46 5.97 -15.96 1.62
CA LEU A 46 4.87 -15.48 0.78
C LEU A 46 3.85 -14.70 1.59
N ILE A 47 3.41 -15.23 2.75
CA ILE A 47 2.44 -14.55 3.61
C ILE A 47 3.02 -13.28 4.22
N ILE A 48 4.31 -13.29 4.63
CA ILE A 48 4.99 -12.08 5.09
C ILE A 48 5.02 -11.02 3.97
N MET A 49 5.28 -11.39 2.71
CA MET A 49 5.21 -10.45 1.59
C MET A 49 3.78 -9.91 1.38
N LEU A 50 2.77 -10.77 1.49
CA LEU A 50 1.37 -10.34 1.36
C LEU A 50 0.98 -9.36 2.47
N SER A 51 1.52 -9.49 3.67
CA SER A 51 1.26 -8.53 4.76
C SER A 51 1.71 -7.10 4.42
N ALA A 52 2.63 -6.92 3.45
CA ALA A 52 3.05 -5.60 2.98
C ALA A 52 1.90 -4.84 2.27
N LEU A 53 0.91 -5.54 1.71
CA LEU A 53 -0.27 -4.93 1.06
C LEU A 53 -1.18 -4.20 2.05
N GLU A 54 -1.09 -4.53 3.33
CA GLU A 54 -1.83 -3.85 4.41
C GLU A 54 -1.32 -2.41 4.69
N LEU A 55 -0.21 -2.02 4.06
CA LEU A 55 0.42 -0.69 4.19
C LEU A 55 0.67 -0.26 5.65
N ASP A 56 0.98 -1.24 6.50
CA ASP A 56 1.26 -1.03 7.93
C ASP A 56 2.58 -1.71 8.35
N PHE A 57 3.59 -0.89 8.67
CA PHE A 57 4.90 -1.36 9.12
C PHE A 57 4.81 -2.32 10.31
N LYS A 58 3.97 -1.96 11.30
CA LYS A 58 3.85 -2.74 12.54
C LYS A 58 3.27 -4.13 12.30
N LEU A 59 2.34 -4.22 11.33
CA LEU A 59 1.71 -5.49 10.97
C LEU A 59 2.71 -6.42 10.27
N CYS A 60 3.55 -5.90 9.37
CA CYS A 60 4.60 -6.69 8.71
C CYS A 60 5.61 -7.23 9.72
N VAL A 61 6.07 -6.39 10.66
CA VAL A 61 7.00 -6.81 11.72
C VAL A 61 6.34 -7.85 12.62
N PHE A 62 5.07 -7.68 12.98
CA PHE A 62 4.31 -8.64 13.75
C PHE A 62 4.23 -10.00 13.04
N SER A 63 3.87 -10.02 11.76
CA SER A 63 3.78 -11.25 10.95
C SER A 63 5.13 -11.98 10.89
N GLY A 64 6.24 -11.27 10.62
CA GLY A 64 7.57 -11.86 10.61
C GLY A 64 8.02 -12.39 11.97
N THR A 65 7.67 -11.70 13.07
CA THR A 65 7.97 -12.13 14.43
C THR A 65 7.21 -13.40 14.80
N ILE A 66 5.90 -13.44 14.52
CA ILE A 66 5.06 -14.62 14.80
C ILE A 66 5.52 -15.81 13.94
N ALA A 67 5.84 -15.60 12.66
CA ALA A 67 6.38 -16.64 11.78
C ALA A 67 7.66 -17.24 12.36
N ALA A 68 8.61 -16.40 12.78
CA ALA A 68 9.87 -16.84 13.37
C ALA A 68 9.65 -17.67 14.65
N ILE A 69 8.76 -17.23 15.54
CA ILE A 69 8.43 -17.93 16.78
C ILE A 69 7.78 -19.28 16.47
N GLN A 70 6.75 -19.31 15.61
CA GLN A 70 6.05 -20.55 15.25
C GLN A 70 6.99 -21.56 14.59
N PHE A 71 7.84 -21.11 13.65
CA PHE A 71 8.81 -21.95 12.99
C PHE A 71 9.85 -22.50 13.98
N THR A 72 10.35 -21.66 14.90
CA THR A 72 11.33 -22.07 15.92
C THR A 72 10.74 -23.15 16.86
N ILE A 73 9.51 -22.96 17.33
CA ILE A 73 8.83 -23.94 18.21
C ILE A 73 8.63 -25.25 17.47
N LEU A 74 8.19 -25.19 16.21
CA LEU A 74 7.96 -26.39 15.40
C LEU A 74 9.27 -27.13 15.11
N ALA A 75 10.33 -26.40 14.75
CA ALA A 75 11.65 -26.97 14.49
C ALA A 75 12.22 -27.64 15.74
N TRP A 76 12.09 -27.00 16.93
CA TRP A 76 12.50 -27.60 18.19
C TRP A 76 11.74 -28.87 18.51
N TYR A 77 10.41 -28.89 18.30
CA TYR A 77 9.60 -30.06 18.51
C TYR A 77 9.98 -31.22 17.56
N LEU A 78 10.20 -30.93 16.29
CA LEU A 78 10.52 -31.94 15.26
C LEU A 78 11.97 -32.47 15.42
N SER A 79 12.94 -31.64 15.81
CA SER A 79 14.33 -32.08 16.05
C SER A 79 14.47 -32.98 17.25
N ASN A 80 13.53 -32.91 18.21
CA ASN A 80 13.51 -33.81 19.38
C ASN A 80 12.78 -35.14 19.12
N LYS A 81 12.16 -35.34 17.94
CA LYS A 81 11.54 -36.63 17.58
C LYS A 81 12.64 -37.65 17.20
N PRO A 82 12.54 -38.88 17.72
CA PRO A 82 13.46 -39.94 17.32
C PRO A 82 13.32 -40.21 15.82
N SER A 83 14.44 -40.26 15.12
CA SER A 83 14.49 -40.56 13.69
C SER A 83 14.93 -42.01 13.47
N PRO A 84 14.24 -42.78 12.61
CA PRO A 84 14.65 -44.17 12.29
C PRO A 84 15.85 -44.24 11.35
N ILE A 85 16.40 -43.12 10.88
CA ILE A 85 17.48 -43.04 9.90
C ILE A 85 18.64 -42.25 10.48
N GLU A 86 19.79 -42.89 10.72
CA GLU A 86 21.02 -42.28 11.26
C GLU A 86 21.52 -41.06 10.46
N ALA A 87 21.33 -41.06 9.12
CA ALA A 87 21.71 -39.92 8.27
C ALA A 87 20.93 -38.66 8.57
N ILE A 88 19.78 -38.74 9.24
CA ILE A 88 18.92 -37.60 9.59
C ILE A 88 19.36 -36.92 10.90
N GLU A 89 20.08 -37.64 11.77
CA GLU A 89 20.60 -37.06 13.02
C GLU A 89 21.49 -35.83 12.74
N SER A 90 22.26 -35.88 11.65
CA SER A 90 23.11 -34.75 11.24
C SER A 90 22.30 -33.50 10.87
N PHE A 91 21.08 -33.66 10.36
CA PHE A 91 20.15 -32.57 10.01
C PHE A 91 19.25 -32.16 11.17
N SER A 92 19.20 -32.94 12.25
CA SER A 92 18.40 -32.63 13.44
C SER A 92 19.04 -31.54 14.34
N PHE A 93 20.18 -30.98 13.91
CA PHE A 93 20.90 -29.97 14.68
C PHE A 93 20.07 -28.66 14.74
N PHE A 94 19.40 -28.44 15.85
CA PHE A 94 18.46 -27.32 16.07
C PHE A 94 19.03 -25.94 15.70
N PRO A 95 20.33 -25.60 15.96
CA PRO A 95 20.89 -24.31 15.56
C PRO A 95 20.78 -23.96 14.08
N VAL A 96 20.70 -24.96 13.18
CA VAL A 96 20.50 -24.71 11.74
C VAL A 96 19.15 -24.03 11.46
N TYR A 97 18.12 -24.39 12.20
CA TYR A 97 16.76 -23.83 12.04
C TYR A 97 16.64 -22.42 12.63
N LEU A 98 17.53 -22.03 13.56
CA LEU A 98 17.59 -20.66 14.05
C LEU A 98 17.95 -19.67 12.93
N GLY A 99 18.77 -20.09 11.97
CA GLY A 99 19.08 -19.29 10.78
C GLY A 99 17.82 -18.98 9.96
N THR A 100 16.98 -19.99 9.71
CA THR A 100 15.70 -19.80 9.00
C THR A 100 14.76 -18.89 9.80
N SER A 101 14.66 -19.08 11.11
CA SER A 101 13.84 -18.22 11.97
C SER A 101 14.32 -16.77 11.94
N ALA A 102 15.64 -16.55 11.96
CA ALA A 102 16.22 -15.20 11.83
C ALA A 102 15.90 -14.57 10.47
N LEU A 103 15.96 -15.36 9.38
CA LEU A 103 15.55 -14.88 8.04
C LEU A 103 14.07 -14.51 7.98
N LEU A 104 13.18 -15.27 8.62
CA LEU A 104 11.75 -14.93 8.70
C LEU A 104 11.54 -13.62 9.46
N PHE A 105 12.23 -13.42 10.56
CA PHE A 105 12.18 -12.18 11.31
C PHE A 105 12.68 -10.98 10.49
N ILE A 106 13.85 -11.13 9.84
CA ILE A 106 14.42 -10.09 8.96
C ILE A 106 13.49 -9.79 7.78
N SER A 107 12.86 -10.82 7.19
CA SER A 107 11.93 -10.63 6.07
C SER A 107 10.71 -9.77 6.46
N GLY A 108 10.17 -9.96 7.69
CA GLY A 108 9.09 -9.11 8.21
C GLY A 108 9.52 -7.65 8.39
N HIS A 109 10.75 -7.41 8.86
CA HIS A 109 11.28 -6.05 8.98
C HIS A 109 11.53 -5.39 7.62
N THR A 110 12.12 -6.11 6.67
CA THR A 110 12.36 -5.59 5.31
C THR A 110 11.05 -5.31 4.58
N ALA A 111 10.06 -6.21 4.68
CA ALA A 111 8.71 -5.99 4.16
C ALA A 111 8.08 -4.72 4.75
N GLY A 112 8.23 -4.52 6.06
CA GLY A 112 7.75 -3.33 6.74
C GLY A 112 8.42 -2.04 6.26
N LEU A 113 9.74 -2.04 6.05
CA LEU A 113 10.47 -0.88 5.52
C LEU A 113 10.01 -0.52 4.11
N ILE A 114 9.85 -1.52 3.22
CA ILE A 114 9.33 -1.34 1.86
C ILE A 114 7.91 -0.77 1.91
N THR A 115 7.05 -1.35 2.74
CA THR A 115 5.67 -0.88 2.98
C THR A 115 5.63 0.60 3.36
N ASN A 116 6.52 1.03 4.25
CA ASN A 116 6.57 2.42 4.69
C ASN A 116 6.99 3.38 3.55
N GLN A 117 7.90 2.94 2.67
CA GLN A 117 8.30 3.71 1.48
C GLN A 117 7.14 3.81 0.47
N ILE A 118 6.46 2.70 0.19
CA ILE A 118 5.28 2.67 -0.69
C ILE A 118 4.21 3.61 -0.17
N LYS A 119 3.88 3.53 1.13
CA LYS A 119 2.88 4.39 1.77
C LYS A 119 3.22 5.88 1.64
N LYS A 120 4.48 6.26 1.89
CA LYS A 120 4.93 7.65 1.72
C LYS A 120 4.82 8.12 0.27
N GLY A 121 5.17 7.25 -0.68
CA GLY A 121 5.04 7.53 -2.12
C GLY A 121 3.58 7.76 -2.52
N LEU A 122 2.68 6.88 -2.10
CA LEU A 122 1.25 7.00 -2.37
C LEU A 122 0.67 8.31 -1.80
N ILE A 123 0.95 8.63 -0.54
CA ILE A 123 0.47 9.86 0.08
C ILE A 123 0.97 11.09 -0.67
N LYS A 124 2.25 11.11 -1.11
CA LYS A 124 2.81 12.20 -1.89
C LYS A 124 2.09 12.36 -3.23
N HIS A 125 1.83 11.26 -3.94
CA HIS A 125 1.08 11.27 -5.19
C HIS A 125 -0.36 11.78 -5.01
N TYR A 126 -1.07 11.30 -4.00
CA TYR A 126 -2.43 11.75 -3.69
C TYR A 126 -2.48 13.25 -3.39
N ARG A 127 -1.55 13.77 -2.60
CA ARG A 127 -1.49 15.21 -2.30
C ARG A 127 -1.25 16.05 -3.55
N ALA A 128 -0.27 15.67 -4.37
CA ALA A 128 0.01 16.37 -5.62
C ALA A 128 -1.19 16.37 -6.58
N GLN A 129 -1.95 15.27 -6.64
CA GLN A 129 -3.15 15.16 -7.46
C GLN A 129 -4.30 16.02 -6.90
N THR A 130 -4.47 16.07 -5.58
CA THR A 130 -5.48 16.91 -4.92
C THR A 130 -5.20 18.38 -5.16
N GLU A 131 -3.95 18.84 -4.94
CA GLU A 131 -3.53 20.22 -5.22
C GLU A 131 -3.79 20.60 -6.69
N ARG A 132 -3.47 19.71 -7.62
CA ARG A 132 -3.74 19.92 -9.04
C ARG A 132 -5.25 20.07 -9.33
N ASN A 133 -6.07 19.20 -8.73
CA ASN A 133 -7.52 19.25 -8.90
C ASN A 133 -8.13 20.51 -8.27
N GLU A 134 -7.61 20.98 -7.14
CA GLU A 134 -8.03 22.24 -6.51
C GLU A 134 -7.69 23.44 -7.39
N ILE A 135 -6.49 23.49 -7.95
CA ILE A 135 -6.09 24.54 -8.90
C ILE A 135 -6.99 24.50 -10.14
N GLN A 136 -7.27 23.31 -10.69
CA GLN A 136 -8.18 23.15 -11.82
C GLN A 136 -9.60 23.61 -11.49
N LYS A 137 -10.10 23.37 -10.29
CA LYS A 137 -11.43 23.85 -9.86
C LYS A 137 -11.48 25.37 -9.71
N LEU A 138 -10.45 25.96 -9.14
CA LEU A 138 -10.39 27.42 -8.96
C LEU A 138 -10.28 28.17 -10.29
N PHE A 139 -9.60 27.61 -11.28
CA PHE A 139 -9.34 28.23 -12.58
C PHE A 139 -10.14 27.61 -13.73
N GLY A 140 -10.83 26.49 -13.49
CA GLY A 140 -11.37 25.62 -14.53
C GLY A 140 -12.49 26.21 -15.41
N GLN A 141 -13.04 27.38 -15.07
CA GLN A 141 -13.97 28.11 -15.91
C GLN A 141 -13.31 29.25 -16.72
N GLN A 142 -12.08 29.65 -16.39
CA GLN A 142 -11.43 30.82 -16.97
C GLN A 142 -10.04 30.54 -17.60
N ILE A 143 -9.44 29.40 -17.29
CA ILE A 143 -8.07 29.09 -17.76
C ILE A 143 -8.06 27.69 -18.38
N SER A 144 -7.41 27.56 -19.56
CA SER A 144 -7.30 26.27 -20.24
C SER A 144 -6.47 25.27 -19.41
N LYS A 145 -6.78 23.98 -19.59
CA LYS A 145 -6.07 22.89 -18.91
C LYS A 145 -4.57 22.92 -19.14
N GLU A 146 -4.12 23.35 -20.32
CA GLU A 146 -2.72 23.47 -20.68
C GLU A 146 -2.00 24.53 -19.85
N ILE A 147 -2.67 25.63 -19.51
CA ILE A 147 -2.09 26.70 -18.66
C ILE A 147 -1.99 26.22 -17.22
N VAL A 148 -2.98 25.47 -16.74
CA VAL A 148 -2.94 24.88 -15.38
C VAL A 148 -1.80 23.86 -15.28
N ASP A 149 -1.64 23.00 -16.28
CA ASP A 149 -0.56 22.03 -16.33
C ASP A 149 0.85 22.69 -16.39
N ASP A 150 0.98 23.78 -17.16
CA ASP A 150 2.20 24.59 -17.20
C ASP A 150 2.51 25.27 -15.85
N LEU A 151 1.52 25.83 -15.18
CA LEU A 151 1.65 26.45 -13.86
C LEU A 151 2.14 25.45 -12.81
N VAL A 152 1.53 24.28 -12.76
CA VAL A 152 1.91 23.20 -11.81
C VAL A 152 3.31 22.69 -12.09
N LYS A 153 3.68 22.53 -13.38
CA LYS A 153 4.99 22.04 -13.79
C LYS A 153 6.12 23.02 -13.48
N ASN A 154 5.85 24.33 -13.63
CA ASN A 154 6.83 25.40 -13.43
C ASN A 154 6.76 26.05 -12.04
N LYS A 155 6.19 25.36 -11.03
CA LYS A 155 6.05 25.86 -9.65
C LYS A 155 5.42 27.26 -9.57
N TYR A 156 4.34 27.46 -10.32
CA TYR A 156 3.56 28.70 -10.36
C TYR A 156 4.25 29.88 -11.07
N GLU A 157 5.36 29.66 -11.77
CA GLU A 157 5.97 30.68 -12.63
C GLU A 157 5.39 30.59 -14.06
N ILE A 158 4.74 31.66 -14.50
CA ILE A 158 4.26 31.78 -15.88
C ILE A 158 5.39 32.29 -16.75
N GLN A 159 5.94 31.46 -17.62
CA GLN A 159 6.88 31.89 -18.62
C GLN A 159 6.15 32.55 -19.81
N SER A 160 6.61 33.75 -20.20
CA SER A 160 6.11 34.45 -21.38
C SER A 160 6.42 33.63 -22.64
N ARG A 161 5.38 33.29 -23.43
CA ARG A 161 5.52 32.54 -24.69
C ARG A 161 4.72 33.22 -25.78
N VAL A 162 5.29 33.31 -26.98
CA VAL A 162 4.58 33.78 -28.17
C VAL A 162 3.76 32.61 -28.73
N ARG A 163 2.43 32.78 -28.82
CA ARG A 163 1.52 31.79 -29.40
C ARG A 163 0.59 32.43 -30.42
N PHE A 164 0.18 31.66 -31.39
CA PHE A 164 -0.89 32.06 -32.32
C PHE A 164 -2.22 31.95 -31.57
N ALA A 165 -2.98 33.03 -31.50
CA ALA A 165 -4.25 33.05 -30.80
C ALA A 165 -5.32 33.74 -31.65
N ALA A 166 -6.53 33.14 -31.67
CA ALA A 166 -7.73 33.80 -32.21
C ALA A 166 -8.49 34.40 -31.01
N ILE A 167 -8.82 35.68 -31.11
CA ILE A 167 -9.52 36.39 -30.03
C ILE A 167 -10.97 36.66 -30.53
N MET A 168 -11.95 36.20 -29.77
CA MET A 168 -13.36 36.45 -30.02
C MET A 168 -13.94 37.29 -28.89
N PHE A 169 -14.61 38.39 -29.24
CA PHE A 169 -15.36 39.23 -28.31
C PHE A 169 -16.85 38.88 -28.44
N LEU A 170 -17.48 38.52 -27.31
CA LEU A 170 -18.90 38.23 -27.23
C LEU A 170 -19.52 39.23 -26.24
N ASP A 171 -20.60 39.90 -26.64
CA ASP A 171 -21.33 40.84 -25.78
C ASP A 171 -22.82 40.60 -25.83
N ILE A 172 -23.50 40.80 -24.70
CA ILE A 172 -24.95 40.63 -24.59
C ILE A 172 -25.62 41.98 -24.89
N ARG A 173 -26.34 42.08 -25.99
CA ARG A 173 -27.08 43.31 -26.34
C ARG A 173 -28.08 43.70 -25.25
N ASN A 174 -28.10 44.98 -24.90
CA ASN A 174 -28.98 45.56 -23.90
C ASN A 174 -28.86 44.96 -22.48
N PHE A 175 -27.71 44.36 -22.15
CA PHE A 175 -27.48 43.77 -20.84
C PHE A 175 -27.67 44.80 -19.69
N SER A 176 -27.24 46.04 -19.87
CA SER A 176 -27.41 47.11 -18.90
C SER A 176 -28.91 47.42 -18.60
N ILE A 177 -29.78 47.38 -19.59
CA ILE A 177 -31.24 47.55 -19.42
C ILE A 177 -31.82 46.32 -18.70
N PHE A 178 -31.42 45.12 -19.06
CA PHE A 178 -31.83 43.87 -18.42
C PHE A 178 -31.46 43.88 -16.95
N ALA A 179 -30.25 44.29 -16.59
CA ALA A 179 -29.71 44.28 -15.22
C ALA A 179 -30.35 45.33 -14.28
N GLN A 180 -30.90 46.44 -14.80
CA GLN A 180 -31.47 47.53 -13.99
C GLN A 180 -32.62 47.09 -13.08
N ASN A 181 -33.38 46.06 -13.47
CA ASN A 181 -34.58 45.62 -12.74
C ASN A 181 -34.46 44.18 -12.19
N LYS A 182 -33.24 43.66 -12.07
CA LYS A 182 -32.95 42.26 -11.65
C LYS A 182 -32.12 42.22 -10.40
N SER A 183 -32.31 41.17 -9.58
CA SER A 183 -31.44 40.89 -8.46
C SER A 183 -30.05 40.42 -8.89
N PRO A 184 -29.01 40.59 -8.08
CA PRO A 184 -27.67 40.10 -8.40
C PRO A 184 -27.64 38.60 -8.74
N GLU A 185 -28.48 37.82 -8.04
CA GLU A 185 -28.56 36.36 -8.23
C GLU A 185 -29.17 36.01 -9.61
N GLU A 186 -30.22 36.74 -10.04
CA GLU A 186 -30.83 36.57 -11.35
C GLU A 186 -29.87 36.97 -12.49
N ILE A 187 -29.05 38.01 -12.27
CA ILE A 187 -28.05 38.45 -13.23
C ILE A 187 -26.97 37.39 -13.42
N ILE A 188 -26.45 36.83 -12.28
CA ILE A 188 -25.46 35.75 -12.31
C ILE A 188 -26.01 34.49 -12.97
N ALA A 189 -27.26 34.09 -12.64
CA ALA A 189 -27.89 32.93 -13.23
C ALA A 189 -28.06 33.10 -14.74
N TYR A 190 -28.43 34.30 -15.23
CA TYR A 190 -28.52 34.61 -16.63
C TYR A 190 -27.18 34.53 -17.36
N GLN A 191 -26.12 35.12 -16.78
CA GLN A 191 -24.77 35.08 -17.34
C GLN A 191 -24.26 33.63 -17.45
N ASN A 192 -24.45 32.82 -16.43
CA ASN A 192 -24.04 31.41 -16.43
C ASN A 192 -24.80 30.53 -17.42
N ASN A 193 -25.97 30.97 -17.87
CA ASN A 193 -26.74 30.28 -18.92
C ASN A 193 -26.33 30.70 -20.35
N VAL A 194 -25.73 31.87 -20.50
CA VAL A 194 -25.28 32.40 -21.79
C VAL A 194 -23.85 32.04 -22.14
N PHE A 195 -22.98 31.93 -21.10
CA PHE A 195 -21.58 31.58 -21.20
C PHE A 195 -21.30 30.22 -20.60
#